data_d6b45e6473e17e171bf9ec8515128c0b
#
_entry.id   d6b45e6473e17e171bf9ec8515128c0b
#
_cell.length_a   1.000
_cell.length_b   1.000
_cell.length_c   1.000
_cell.angle_alpha   90.00
_cell.angle_beta   90.00
_cell.angle_gamma   90.00
#
_symmetry.space_group_name_H-M   'P 1'
#
loop_
_entity.id
_entity.type
_entity.pdbx_description
1 polymer ?
#
loop_
_entity_poly.entity_id
_entity_poly.type
_entity_poly.pdbx_seq_one_letter_code
_entity_poly.pdbx_strand_id
1 'polypeptide(L)' 'MTSREFKRWLTKQGCTFTPGKGGHLIVRLGDKMSVLPMHGNQKETGFGLMQKIKKDLGLK' A
#
# COMPACT_ATOMS: atom_id res chain seq x y z
N MET A 1 8.12 9.39 -1.20
CA MET A 1 7.34 8.84 -0.06
C MET A 1 7.81 7.43 0.25
N THR A 2 8.14 7.13 1.49
CA THR A 2 8.54 5.78 1.88
C THR A 2 7.33 4.87 1.98
N SER A 3 7.57 3.55 2.01
CA SER A 3 6.48 2.58 2.17
C SER A 3 5.71 2.84 3.46
N ARG A 4 6.41 3.23 4.51
CA ARG A 4 5.80 3.53 5.80
C ARG A 4 4.89 4.74 5.70
N GLU A 5 5.33 5.78 5.03
CA GLU A 5 4.53 6.99 4.82
C GLU A 5 3.31 6.69 3.97
N PHE A 6 3.50 5.90 2.93
CA PHE A 6 2.41 5.52 2.04
C PHE A 6 1.37 4.68 2.78
N LYS A 7 1.82 3.76 3.64
CA LYS A 7 0.93 2.96 4.46
C LYS A 7 0.08 3.87 5.37
N ARG A 8 0.70 4.87 5.96
CA ARG A 8 -0.01 5.83 6.82
C ARG A 8 -1.06 6.59 6.01
N TRP A 9 -0.70 7.01 4.82
CA TRP A 9 -1.65 7.71 3.94
C TRP A 9 -2.83 6.81 3.57
N LEU A 10 -2.55 5.56 3.24
CA LEU A 10 -3.61 4.59 2.91
C LEU A 10 -4.54 4.35 4.09
N THR A 11 -3.98 4.33 5.30
CA THR A 11 -4.80 4.18 6.52
C THR A 11 -5.81 5.31 6.63
N LYS A 12 -5.41 6.52 6.28
CA LYS A 12 -6.30 7.68 6.29
C LYS A 12 -7.42 7.56 5.26
N GLN A 13 -7.21 6.78 4.21
CA GLN A 13 -8.22 6.54 3.18
C GLN A 13 -9.21 5.45 3.60
N GLY A 14 -9.00 4.83 4.75
CA GLY A 14 -9.87 3.76 5.24
C GLY A 14 -9.39 2.36 4.90
N CYS A 15 -8.17 2.23 4.44
CA CYS A 15 -7.63 0.91 4.09
C CYS A 15 -7.29 0.09 5.34
N THR A 16 -7.41 -1.23 5.21
CA THR A 16 -6.96 -2.16 6.23
C THR A 16 -5.79 -2.96 5.68
N PHE A 17 -4.99 -3.53 6.57
CA PHE A 17 -3.76 -4.23 6.20
C PHE A 17 -3.72 -5.61 6.84
N THR A 18 -3.27 -6.59 6.07
CA THR A 18 -3.11 -7.96 6.54
C THR A 18 -1.72 -8.44 6.12
N PRO A 19 -0.95 -9.07 7.02
CA PRO A 19 0.36 -9.59 6.64
C PRO A 19 0.24 -10.65 5.54
N GLY A 20 1.08 -10.50 4.51
CA GLY A 20 1.19 -11.47 3.44
C GLY A 20 2.55 -12.16 3.49
N LYS A 21 2.88 -12.89 2.45
CA LYS A 21 4.16 -13.58 2.38
C LYS A 21 5.30 -12.60 2.08
N GLY A 22 6.47 -12.92 2.61
CA GLY A 22 7.71 -12.26 2.22
C GLY A 22 7.78 -10.77 2.52
N GLY A 23 7.22 -10.34 3.63
CA GLY A 23 7.29 -8.94 4.02
C GLY A 23 6.36 -8.02 3.24
N HIS A 24 5.40 -8.58 2.53
CA HIS A 24 4.38 -7.80 1.83
C HIS A 24 3.16 -7.64 2.73
N LEU A 25 2.44 -6.54 2.55
CA LEU A 25 1.15 -6.32 3.21
C LEU A 25 0.04 -6.39 2.18
N ILE A 26 -1.03 -7.07 2.52
CA ILE A 26 -2.23 -7.05 1.69
C ILE A 26 -3.07 -5.87 2.15
N VAL A 27 -3.37 -4.96 1.24
CA VAL A 27 -4.14 -3.75 1.51
C VAL A 27 -5.54 -3.94 0.97
N ARG A 28 -6.53 -3.63 1.79
CA ARG A 28 -7.94 -3.74 1.37
C ARG A 28 -8.67 -2.44 1.60
N LEU A 29 -9.55 -2.11 0.66
CA LEU A 29 -10.43 -0.95 0.78
C LEU A 29 -11.76 -1.33 0.16
N GLY A 30 -12.77 -1.58 1.00
CA GLY A 30 -14.05 -2.07 0.53
C GLY A 30 -13.89 -3.47 -0.06
N ASP A 31 -14.31 -3.62 -1.30
CA ASP A 31 -14.20 -4.90 -2.02
C ASP A 31 -12.94 -4.95 -2.90
N LYS A 32 -12.08 -3.94 -2.82
CA LYS A 32 -10.87 -3.87 -3.61
C LYS A 32 -9.66 -4.21 -2.75
N MET A 33 -8.60 -4.68 -3.39
CA MET A 33 -7.38 -5.03 -2.68
C MET A 33 -6.16 -4.81 -3.55
N SER A 34 -5.02 -4.64 -2.88
CA SER A 34 -3.74 -4.52 -3.55
C SER A 34 -2.66 -5.07 -2.61
N VAL A 35 -1.42 -5.05 -3.06
CA VAL A 35 -0.29 -5.52 -2.26
C VAL A 35 0.72 -4.40 -2.13
N LEU A 36 1.15 -4.12 -0.90
CA LEU A 36 2.17 -3.12 -0.62
C LEU A 36 3.45 -3.82 -0.17
N PRO A 37 4.50 -3.80 -0.99
CA PRO A 37 5.80 -4.35 -0.57
C PRO A 37 6.37 -3.51 0.56
N MET A 38 6.80 -4.17 1.62
CA MET A 38 7.37 -3.50 2.80
C MET A 38 8.84 -3.82 2.98
N HIS A 39 9.53 -4.09 1.89
CA HIS A 39 10.97 -4.35 1.94
C HIS A 39 11.72 -3.06 2.22
N GLY A 40 12.23 -2.94 3.43
CA GLY A 40 12.97 -1.74 3.80
C GLY A 40 12.04 -0.54 3.98
N ASN A 41 11.57 -0.34 5.20
CA ASN A 41 10.62 0.73 5.53
C ASN A 41 11.11 2.12 5.17
N GLN A 42 12.42 2.28 4.96
CA GLN A 42 13.01 3.58 4.68
C GLN A 42 13.29 3.82 3.20
N LYS A 43 13.01 2.82 2.36
CA LYS A 43 13.18 3.00 0.92
C LYS A 43 12.03 3.77 0.33
N GLU A 44 12.35 4.61 -0.65
CA GLU A 44 11.32 5.31 -1.39
C GLU A 44 10.44 4.31 -2.14
N THR A 45 9.14 4.50 -2.03
CA THR A 45 8.20 3.76 -2.86
C THR A 45 8.15 4.42 -4.22
N GLY A 46 8.39 3.66 -5.27
CA GLY A 46 8.38 4.21 -6.61
C GLY A 46 7.04 4.80 -6.98
N PHE A 47 7.06 5.88 -7.76
CA PHE A 47 5.83 6.55 -8.19
C PHE A 47 4.89 5.60 -8.92
N GLY A 48 5.44 4.77 -9.82
CA GLY A 48 4.64 3.81 -10.58
C GLY A 48 3.93 2.82 -9.69
N LEU A 49 4.63 2.34 -8.64
CA LEU A 49 4.04 1.40 -7.71
C LEU A 49 2.91 2.05 -6.90
N MET A 50 3.13 3.28 -6.45
CA MET A 50 2.09 4.01 -5.73
C MET A 50 0.84 4.20 -6.59
N GLN A 51 1.03 4.56 -7.86
CA GLN A 51 -0.10 4.75 -8.77
C GLN A 51 -0.85 3.45 -9.02
N LYS A 52 -0.12 2.34 -9.16
CA LYS A 52 -0.73 1.03 -9.34
C LYS A 52 -1.60 0.67 -8.13
N ILE A 53 -1.07 0.86 -6.93
CA ILE A 53 -1.79 0.53 -5.71
C ILE A 53 -3.04 1.41 -5.58
N LYS A 54 -2.92 2.69 -5.85
CA LYS A 54 -4.07 3.60 -5.82
C LYS A 54 -5.15 3.16 -6.81
N LYS A 55 -4.72 2.78 -8.02
CA LYS A 55 -5.65 2.33 -9.05
C LYS A 55 -6.34 1.04 -8.64
N ASP A 56 -5.58 0.10 -8.07
CA ASP A 56 -6.14 -1.18 -7.62
C ASP A 56 -7.20 -0.97 -6.55
N LEU A 57 -7.03 0.05 -5.72
CA LEU A 57 -7.94 0.36 -4.63
C LEU A 57 -9.04 1.36 -5.02
N GLY A 58 -9.00 1.86 -6.23
CA GLY A 58 -9.97 2.85 -6.68
C GLY A 58 -9.73 4.24 -6.13
N LEU A 59 -8.52 4.51 -5.65
CA LEU A 59 -8.15 5.83 -5.16
C LEU A 59 -7.56 6.68 -6.29
N LYS A 60 -7.72 7.96 -6.18
CA LYS A 60 -7.17 8.90 -7.17
C LYS A 60 -5.94 9.61 -6.68
#